data_f09de07bc4e5bb62d4720ceb5f3fd39d
#
_entry.id   f09de07bc4e5bb62d4720ceb5f3fd39d
#
_cell.length_a   1.000
_cell.length_b   1.000
_cell.length_c   1.000
_cell.angle_alpha   90.00
_cell.angle_beta   90.00
_cell.angle_gamma   90.00
#
_symmetry.space_group_name_H-M   'P 1'
#
loop_
_entity.id
_entity.type
_entity.pdbx_description
1 polymer ?
#
loop_
_entity_poly.entity_id
_entity_poly.type
_entity_poly.pdbx_seq_one_letter_code
_entity_poly.pdbx_strand_id
1 'polypeptide(L)'
;FPHTLTHGNNRTLPPTINFPFTSIMTTATNHSALNASSLASIDPEIYAVIAAERKRQESHIELIASENFTYPSVMEAQGSVLTNKYAEGYPGKRYYGGCEVVDEVEQLAIDRLCKLFGAEYANVQPHSGAQANAAVFLGCLNPGDTTLGFSLAHGGHLSHGHPANFSGKHFDAHFYGVEEETGRVDMDKVADKAREVQPKMIICGASAYSRDWDYKRFREIADEVGALLLADIAHPAGLIAAGLLNDPIPHCHIVTSTTHKTLRGPRGGLI
;
A
#
# COMPACT_ATOMS: atom_id res chain seq x y z
N PHE A 1 -22.10 -45.77 7.74
CA PHE A 1 -22.07 -46.94 6.86
C PHE A 1 -20.70 -47.04 6.24
N PRO A 2 -19.98 -48.18 6.33
CA PRO A 2 -18.65 -48.35 5.84
C PRO A 2 -18.68 -48.84 4.39
N HIS A 3 -17.85 -48.27 3.53
CA HIS A 3 -17.46 -48.92 2.28
C HIS A 3 -15.93 -49.02 2.20
N THR A 4 -15.47 -50.25 2.43
CA THR A 4 -14.16 -50.73 2.06
C THR A 4 -14.06 -50.75 0.53
N LEU A 5 -13.02 -50.11 -0.02
CA LEU A 5 -12.51 -50.41 -1.36
C LEU A 5 -10.99 -50.58 -1.28
N THR A 6 -10.61 -51.85 -1.34
CA THR A 6 -9.26 -52.29 -1.65
C THR A 6 -9.03 -52.15 -3.16
N HIS A 7 -8.06 -51.34 -3.57
CA HIS A 7 -7.37 -51.52 -4.84
C HIS A 7 -5.87 -51.20 -4.65
N GLY A 8 -5.09 -52.25 -4.74
CA GLY A 8 -3.65 -52.17 -4.87
C GLY A 8 -3.26 -51.52 -6.18
N ASN A 9 -2.41 -50.52 -6.10
CA ASN A 9 -1.64 -50.04 -7.25
C ASN A 9 -0.16 -50.01 -6.81
N ASN A 10 0.56 -51.02 -7.27
CA ASN A 10 2.01 -51.08 -7.33
C ASN A 10 2.49 -49.91 -8.22
N ARG A 11 2.80 -48.79 -7.68
CA ARG A 11 3.59 -47.75 -8.36
C ARG A 11 5.04 -47.98 -7.97
N THR A 12 5.82 -48.48 -8.89
CA THR A 12 7.28 -48.47 -8.86
C THR A 12 7.74 -47.01 -8.71
N LEU A 13 8.45 -46.71 -7.65
CA LEU A 13 9.11 -45.42 -7.44
C LEU A 13 10.11 -45.14 -8.59
N PRO A 14 10.19 -43.94 -9.11
CA PRO A 14 11.21 -43.59 -10.10
C PRO A 14 12.60 -43.74 -9.48
N PRO A 15 13.64 -44.02 -10.29
CA PRO A 15 14.98 -44.28 -9.80
C PRO A 15 15.50 -43.02 -9.05
N THR A 16 16.04 -43.27 -7.87
CA THR A 16 16.73 -42.26 -7.05
C THR A 16 17.84 -41.62 -7.87
N ILE A 17 17.65 -40.34 -8.20
CA ILE A 17 18.74 -39.52 -8.81
C ILE A 17 19.75 -39.27 -7.70
N ASN A 18 20.84 -39.99 -7.69
CA ASN A 18 21.99 -39.74 -6.88
C ASN A 18 22.68 -38.46 -7.37
N PHE A 19 22.41 -37.33 -6.74
CA PHE A 19 23.27 -36.15 -6.88
C PHE A 19 24.57 -36.42 -6.10
N PRO A 20 25.74 -36.25 -6.69
CA PRO A 20 26.99 -36.40 -5.97
C PRO A 20 27.13 -35.25 -4.94
N PHE A 21 26.95 -35.58 -3.68
CA PHE A 21 27.02 -34.65 -2.54
C PHE A 21 28.48 -34.23 -2.18
N THR A 22 29.44 -34.46 -3.06
CA THR A 22 30.88 -34.32 -2.76
C THR A 22 31.51 -33.02 -3.24
N SER A 23 30.72 -32.02 -3.72
CA SER A 23 31.35 -30.78 -4.24
C SER A 23 30.86 -29.47 -3.61
N ILE A 24 30.16 -29.47 -2.47
CA ILE A 24 29.62 -28.23 -1.89
C ILE A 24 30.41 -27.73 -0.66
N MET A 25 31.47 -28.44 -0.22
CA MET A 25 32.21 -28.04 0.99
C MET A 25 33.48 -27.20 0.73
N THR A 26 33.68 -26.67 -0.48
CA THR A 26 34.88 -25.82 -0.78
C THR A 26 34.53 -24.36 -1.08
N THR A 27 33.37 -23.83 -0.64
CA THR A 27 32.95 -22.47 -1.00
C THR A 27 32.83 -21.48 0.16
N ALA A 28 33.36 -21.79 1.34
CA ALA A 28 33.40 -20.81 2.44
C ALA A 28 34.27 -19.57 2.13
N THR A 29 35.18 -19.66 1.16
CA THR A 29 36.03 -18.55 0.70
C THR A 29 35.37 -17.66 -0.33
N ASN A 30 34.30 -18.08 -1.01
CA ASN A 30 33.66 -17.28 -2.05
C ASN A 30 32.52 -16.37 -1.57
N HIS A 31 31.93 -16.62 -0.40
CA HIS A 31 30.87 -15.75 0.11
C HIS A 31 31.36 -14.33 0.43
N SER A 32 32.57 -14.16 0.94
CA SER A 32 33.14 -12.83 1.21
C SER A 32 33.45 -12.07 -0.09
N ALA A 33 33.87 -12.77 -1.13
CA ALA A 33 34.16 -12.16 -2.44
C ALA A 33 32.87 -11.76 -3.16
N LEU A 34 31.80 -12.56 -3.08
CA LEU A 34 30.49 -12.22 -3.64
C LEU A 34 29.85 -11.03 -2.90
N ASN A 35 30.01 -10.96 -1.58
CA ASN A 35 29.53 -9.84 -0.77
C ASN A 35 30.28 -8.52 -1.01
N ALA A 36 31.50 -8.59 -1.56
CA ALA A 36 32.31 -7.42 -1.91
C ALA A 36 32.19 -7.02 -3.39
N SER A 37 31.54 -7.84 -4.22
CA SER A 37 31.45 -7.58 -5.67
C SER A 37 30.35 -6.57 -5.97
N SER A 38 30.65 -5.63 -6.86
CA SER A 38 29.67 -4.65 -7.33
C SER A 38 28.65 -5.27 -8.28
N LEU A 39 27.44 -4.69 -8.35
CA LEU A 39 26.43 -5.12 -9.31
C LEU A 39 26.98 -5.13 -10.74
N ALA A 40 27.80 -4.15 -11.09
CA ALA A 40 28.41 -4.05 -12.42
C ALA A 40 29.31 -5.26 -12.78
N SER A 41 29.88 -5.94 -11.78
CA SER A 41 30.71 -7.10 -12.00
C SER A 41 29.95 -8.43 -11.97
N ILE A 42 28.86 -8.50 -11.23
CA ILE A 42 28.05 -9.72 -11.09
C ILE A 42 26.98 -9.80 -12.16
N ASP A 43 26.29 -8.69 -12.41
CA ASP A 43 25.19 -8.60 -13.39
C ASP A 43 25.31 -7.29 -14.18
N PRO A 44 26.18 -7.25 -15.19
CA PRO A 44 26.39 -6.07 -16.01
C PRO A 44 25.15 -5.67 -16.82
N GLU A 45 24.25 -6.61 -17.13
CA GLU A 45 23.03 -6.33 -17.89
C GLU A 45 22.05 -5.49 -17.04
N ILE A 46 21.78 -5.90 -15.82
CA ILE A 46 20.94 -5.13 -14.88
C ILE A 46 21.60 -3.81 -14.51
N TYR A 47 22.93 -3.79 -14.32
CA TYR A 47 23.66 -2.55 -14.07
C TYR A 47 23.46 -1.53 -15.21
N ALA A 48 23.55 -1.99 -16.47
CA ALA A 48 23.36 -1.14 -17.63
C ALA A 48 21.91 -0.59 -17.71
N VAL A 49 20.90 -1.40 -17.41
CA VAL A 49 19.49 -0.97 -17.38
C VAL A 49 19.25 0.10 -16.29
N ILE A 50 19.80 -0.09 -15.09
CA ILE A 50 19.71 0.90 -14.00
C ILE A 50 20.41 2.21 -14.40
N ALA A 51 21.57 2.13 -15.04
CA ALA A 51 22.28 3.31 -15.53
C ALA A 51 21.49 4.06 -16.61
N ALA A 52 20.83 3.31 -17.51
CA ALA A 52 19.97 3.90 -18.54
C ALA A 52 18.75 4.59 -17.94
N GLU A 53 18.09 3.98 -16.94
CA GLU A 53 16.95 4.58 -16.23
C GLU A 53 17.37 5.84 -15.47
N ARG A 54 18.52 5.85 -14.81
CA ARG A 54 19.06 7.07 -14.19
C ARG A 54 19.20 8.20 -15.21
N LYS A 55 19.78 7.90 -16.38
CA LYS A 55 19.94 8.86 -17.45
C LYS A 55 18.59 9.36 -17.99
N ARG A 56 17.61 8.46 -18.11
CA ARG A 56 16.24 8.83 -18.48
C ARG A 56 15.66 9.84 -17.49
N GLN A 57 15.72 9.56 -16.19
CA GLN A 57 15.20 10.45 -15.15
C GLN A 57 15.91 11.81 -15.15
N GLU A 58 17.21 11.85 -15.42
CA GLU A 58 17.98 13.11 -15.48
C GLU A 58 17.69 13.95 -16.75
N SER A 59 17.27 13.32 -17.84
CA SER A 59 17.11 13.96 -19.14
C SER A 59 15.66 14.24 -19.55
N HIS A 60 14.67 13.78 -18.80
CA HIS A 60 13.25 13.95 -19.11
C HIS A 60 12.53 14.70 -18.01
N ILE A 61 11.51 15.46 -18.39
CA ILE A 61 10.58 16.09 -17.46
C ILE A 61 9.48 15.07 -17.13
N GLU A 62 9.34 14.74 -15.84
CA GLU A 62 8.30 13.84 -15.38
C GLU A 62 6.98 14.59 -15.19
N LEU A 63 5.92 14.16 -15.88
CA LEU A 63 4.58 14.75 -15.82
C LEU A 63 3.54 13.85 -15.16
N ILE A 64 3.94 12.68 -14.69
CA ILE A 64 3.04 11.78 -13.94
C ILE A 64 2.96 12.27 -12.49
N ALA A 65 1.80 12.78 -12.09
CA ALA A 65 1.58 13.41 -10.78
C ALA A 65 1.88 12.51 -9.58
N SER A 66 1.87 11.19 -9.76
CA SER A 66 2.17 10.20 -8.73
C SER A 66 3.65 9.83 -8.62
N GLU A 67 4.52 10.38 -9.45
CA GLU A 67 5.95 10.13 -9.42
C GLU A 67 6.71 11.20 -8.66
N ASN A 68 7.81 10.80 -8.02
CA ASN A 68 8.72 11.67 -7.32
C ASN A 68 10.12 11.04 -7.27
N PHE A 69 11.12 11.85 -7.00
CA PHE A 69 12.51 11.41 -6.87
C PHE A 69 12.86 11.29 -5.39
N THR A 70 13.01 10.06 -4.91
CA THR A 70 13.38 9.81 -3.51
C THR A 70 14.86 10.14 -3.25
N TYR A 71 15.22 10.36 -1.98
CA TYR A 71 16.59 10.63 -1.60
C TYR A 71 17.49 9.39 -1.73
N PRO A 72 18.77 9.55 -2.08
CA PRO A 72 19.73 8.43 -2.10
C PRO A 72 19.78 7.65 -0.79
N SER A 73 19.69 8.32 0.37
CA SER A 73 19.64 7.67 1.69
C SER A 73 18.43 6.75 1.89
N VAL A 74 17.30 7.06 1.26
CA VAL A 74 16.11 6.17 1.30
C VAL A 74 16.37 4.91 0.48
N MET A 75 16.99 5.03 -0.70
CA MET A 75 17.38 3.90 -1.54
C MET A 75 18.44 3.03 -0.86
N GLU A 76 19.41 3.64 -0.17
CA GLU A 76 20.42 2.95 0.64
C GLU A 76 19.79 2.12 1.76
N ALA A 77 18.85 2.70 2.51
CA ALA A 77 18.14 2.00 3.57
C ALA A 77 17.31 0.83 3.02
N GLN A 78 16.62 1.02 1.88
CA GLN A 78 15.79 0.00 1.24
C GLN A 78 16.63 -1.17 0.70
N GLY A 79 17.83 -0.92 0.18
CA GLY A 79 18.78 -1.93 -0.30
C GLY A 79 19.71 -2.50 0.79
N SER A 80 19.41 -2.29 2.07
CA SER A 80 20.25 -2.73 3.18
C SER A 80 20.05 -4.20 3.57
N VAL A 81 20.81 -4.66 4.54
CA VAL A 81 20.74 -6.02 5.10
C VAL A 81 19.38 -6.35 5.75
N LEU A 82 18.54 -5.36 6.01
CA LEU A 82 17.18 -5.56 6.50
C LEU A 82 16.35 -6.43 5.54
N THR A 83 16.69 -6.42 4.26
CA THR A 83 16.07 -7.28 3.24
C THR A 83 16.17 -8.78 3.53
N ASN A 84 17.15 -9.20 4.33
CA ASN A 84 17.39 -10.61 4.65
C ASN A 84 16.47 -11.14 5.76
N LYS A 85 15.80 -10.24 6.52
CA LYS A 85 15.06 -10.65 7.71
C LYS A 85 13.58 -10.87 7.42
N TYR A 86 13.14 -12.08 7.70
CA TYR A 86 11.72 -12.43 7.73
C TYR A 86 11.10 -11.99 9.07
N ALA A 87 10.07 -11.10 9.05
CA ALA A 87 9.52 -10.45 10.24
C ALA A 87 7.98 -10.43 10.23
N GLU A 88 7.38 -11.59 9.99
CA GLU A 88 5.92 -11.76 10.00
C GLU A 88 5.35 -11.51 11.40
N GLY A 89 4.21 -10.81 11.49
CA GLY A 89 3.62 -10.33 12.74
C GLY A 89 3.90 -8.83 12.95
N TYR A 90 3.88 -8.38 14.21
CA TYR A 90 4.07 -6.99 14.60
C TYR A 90 5.24 -6.83 15.59
N PRO A 91 5.78 -5.62 15.80
CA PRO A 91 6.81 -5.39 16.80
C PRO A 91 6.44 -5.99 18.16
N GLY A 92 7.35 -6.77 18.74
CA GLY A 92 7.13 -7.49 20.00
C GLY A 92 6.16 -8.69 19.93
N LYS A 93 5.57 -8.97 18.76
CA LYS A 93 4.62 -10.07 18.52
C LYS A 93 4.91 -10.75 17.18
N ARG A 94 6.15 -11.19 16.98
CA ARG A 94 6.60 -11.88 15.76
C ARG A 94 6.39 -13.38 15.84
N TYR A 95 6.20 -13.99 14.68
CA TYR A 95 6.15 -15.47 14.59
C TYR A 95 7.54 -16.12 14.59
N TYR A 96 8.61 -15.33 14.32
CA TYR A 96 10.00 -15.81 14.22
C TYR A 96 10.92 -15.08 15.19
N GLY A 97 11.99 -15.75 15.62
CA GLY A 97 13.04 -15.16 16.45
C GLY A 97 13.97 -14.23 15.66
N GLY A 98 14.79 -13.46 16.39
CA GLY A 98 15.79 -12.55 15.82
C GLY A 98 15.21 -11.31 15.16
N CYS A 99 14.03 -10.85 15.61
CA CYS A 99 13.33 -9.69 15.06
C CYS A 99 13.57 -8.40 15.87
N GLU A 100 14.37 -8.43 16.91
CA GLU A 100 14.55 -7.33 17.85
C GLU A 100 14.99 -6.04 17.14
N VAL A 101 15.91 -6.14 16.17
CA VAL A 101 16.42 -4.99 15.41
C VAL A 101 15.41 -4.49 14.38
N VAL A 102 14.72 -5.39 13.68
CA VAL A 102 13.69 -4.97 12.71
C VAL A 102 12.44 -4.43 13.40
N ASP A 103 12.17 -4.84 14.63
CA ASP A 103 11.13 -4.25 15.47
C ASP A 103 11.43 -2.77 15.75
N GLU A 104 12.68 -2.41 16.05
CA GLU A 104 13.08 -1.01 16.20
C GLU A 104 12.87 -0.20 14.93
N VAL A 105 13.16 -0.76 13.75
CA VAL A 105 12.95 -0.09 12.47
C VAL A 105 11.47 0.18 12.22
N GLU A 106 10.61 -0.83 12.42
CA GLU A 106 9.16 -0.68 12.23
C GLU A 106 8.57 0.29 13.26
N GLN A 107 8.99 0.20 14.53
CA GLN A 107 8.54 1.13 15.57
C GLN A 107 8.95 2.57 15.27
N LEU A 108 10.18 2.81 14.83
CA LEU A 108 10.62 4.14 14.38
C LEU A 108 9.76 4.69 13.23
N ALA A 109 9.35 3.84 12.30
CA ALA A 109 8.48 4.25 11.20
C ALA A 109 7.08 4.64 11.71
N ILE A 110 6.50 3.84 12.62
CA ILE A 110 5.21 4.10 13.27
C ILE A 110 5.27 5.43 14.04
N ASP A 111 6.26 5.60 14.91
CA ASP A 111 6.38 6.80 15.75
C ASP A 111 6.54 8.07 14.92
N ARG A 112 7.35 7.99 13.86
CA ARG A 112 7.57 9.12 12.94
C ARG A 112 6.32 9.46 12.13
N LEU A 113 5.56 8.44 11.71
CA LEU A 113 4.30 8.63 11.00
C LEU A 113 3.25 9.27 11.90
N CYS A 114 3.08 8.75 13.13
CA CYS A 114 2.19 9.34 14.13
C CYS A 114 2.56 10.79 14.42
N LYS A 115 3.86 11.08 14.59
CA LYS A 115 4.34 12.45 14.82
C LYS A 115 4.11 13.36 13.62
N LEU A 116 4.30 12.87 12.39
CA LEU A 116 4.19 13.66 11.16
C LEU A 116 2.75 14.15 10.92
N PHE A 117 1.78 13.29 11.20
CA PHE A 117 0.36 13.57 10.93
C PHE A 117 -0.46 13.86 12.20
N GLY A 118 0.12 13.76 13.40
CA GLY A 118 -0.64 13.90 14.65
C GLY A 118 -1.60 12.73 14.90
N ALA A 119 -1.35 11.56 14.31
CA ALA A 119 -2.19 10.38 14.45
C ALA A 119 -1.88 9.64 15.76
N GLU A 120 -2.90 8.98 16.33
CA GLU A 120 -2.76 8.18 17.55
C GLU A 120 -2.15 6.80 17.27
N TYR A 121 -2.50 6.20 16.14
CA TYR A 121 -2.05 4.88 15.70
C TYR A 121 -1.59 4.92 14.24
N ALA A 122 -0.68 4.03 13.88
CA ALA A 122 -0.25 3.87 12.50
C ALA A 122 0.12 2.41 12.19
N ASN A 123 -0.10 2.00 10.94
CA ASN A 123 0.40 0.76 10.37
C ASN A 123 1.23 1.09 9.11
N VAL A 124 2.48 0.61 9.10
CA VAL A 124 3.45 0.89 8.03
C VAL A 124 3.78 -0.33 7.18
N GLN A 125 3.05 -1.42 7.37
CA GLN A 125 3.31 -2.69 6.68
C GLN A 125 2.76 -2.80 5.25
N PRO A 126 1.72 -2.07 4.81
CA PRO A 126 1.25 -2.20 3.44
C PRO A 126 2.36 -1.90 2.43
N HIS A 127 2.49 -2.73 1.39
CA HIS A 127 3.48 -2.50 0.34
C HIS A 127 3.03 -1.44 -0.70
N SER A 128 1.76 -1.03 -0.67
CA SER A 128 1.17 -0.06 -1.59
C SER A 128 -0.09 0.56 -1.03
N GLY A 129 -0.53 1.71 -1.57
CA GLY A 129 -1.82 2.31 -1.23
C GLY A 129 -3.01 1.40 -1.54
N ALA A 130 -2.94 0.63 -2.63
CA ALA A 130 -3.99 -0.33 -2.96
C ALA A 130 -4.10 -1.45 -1.91
N GLN A 131 -2.97 -1.93 -1.36
CA GLN A 131 -2.98 -2.89 -0.27
C GLN A 131 -3.47 -2.26 1.04
N ALA A 132 -3.09 -1.01 1.34
CA ALA A 132 -3.59 -0.29 2.50
C ALA A 132 -5.12 -0.19 2.45
N ASN A 133 -5.68 0.26 1.32
CA ASN A 133 -7.13 0.30 1.12
C ASN A 133 -7.76 -1.09 1.23
N ALA A 134 -7.15 -2.13 0.63
CA ALA A 134 -7.66 -3.49 0.74
C ALA A 134 -7.68 -4.00 2.19
N ALA A 135 -6.64 -3.71 2.96
CA ALA A 135 -6.58 -4.09 4.37
C ALA A 135 -7.69 -3.42 5.19
N VAL A 136 -7.94 -2.12 4.93
CA VAL A 136 -9.04 -1.38 5.58
C VAL A 136 -10.41 -1.98 5.21
N PHE A 137 -10.66 -2.23 3.93
CA PHE A 137 -11.91 -2.82 3.48
C PHE A 137 -12.14 -4.19 4.13
N LEU A 138 -11.14 -5.07 4.10
CA LEU A 138 -11.24 -6.43 4.66
C LEU A 138 -11.33 -6.43 6.20
N GLY A 139 -10.73 -5.45 6.86
CA GLY A 139 -10.76 -5.32 8.32
C GLY A 139 -12.04 -4.70 8.87
N CYS A 140 -12.74 -3.88 8.06
CA CYS A 140 -13.87 -3.07 8.51
C CYS A 140 -15.21 -3.45 7.88
N LEU A 141 -15.21 -4.20 6.78
CA LEU A 141 -16.41 -4.51 5.99
C LEU A 141 -16.54 -6.02 5.75
N ASN A 142 -17.78 -6.45 5.51
CA ASN A 142 -18.06 -7.78 4.99
C ASN A 142 -18.23 -7.75 3.47
N PRO A 143 -17.94 -8.84 2.75
CA PRO A 143 -18.25 -8.95 1.33
C PRO A 143 -19.72 -8.61 1.04
N GLY A 144 -19.95 -7.74 0.07
CA GLY A 144 -21.26 -7.25 -0.30
C GLY A 144 -21.75 -6.00 0.47
N ASP A 145 -21.00 -5.53 1.48
CA ASP A 145 -21.33 -4.27 2.13
C ASP A 145 -21.27 -3.10 1.13
N THR A 146 -22.20 -2.17 1.28
CA THR A 146 -22.28 -0.98 0.43
C THR A 146 -21.21 0.03 0.79
N THR A 147 -20.52 0.57 -0.23
CA THR A 147 -19.54 1.64 -0.11
C THR A 147 -19.87 2.82 -1.02
N LEU A 148 -19.46 4.02 -0.63
CA LEU A 148 -19.65 5.24 -1.41
C LEU A 148 -18.29 5.92 -1.61
N GLY A 149 -17.78 5.89 -2.85
CA GLY A 149 -16.45 6.40 -3.19
C GLY A 149 -16.49 7.51 -4.25
N PHE A 150 -15.35 8.18 -4.43
CA PHE A 150 -15.20 9.19 -5.48
C PHE A 150 -15.03 8.50 -6.84
N SER A 151 -15.81 8.91 -7.82
CA SER A 151 -15.82 8.32 -9.17
C SER A 151 -14.45 8.38 -9.84
N LEU A 152 -14.00 7.26 -10.41
CA LEU A 152 -12.76 7.21 -11.21
C LEU A 152 -12.79 8.18 -12.38
N ALA A 153 -13.93 8.33 -13.06
CA ALA A 153 -14.10 9.25 -14.18
C ALA A 153 -13.94 10.73 -13.78
N HIS A 154 -14.10 11.04 -12.50
CA HIS A 154 -13.95 12.39 -11.95
C HIS A 154 -12.65 12.59 -11.16
N GLY A 155 -11.74 11.62 -11.23
CA GLY A 155 -10.43 11.70 -10.60
C GLY A 155 -10.21 10.82 -9.38
N GLY A 156 -11.12 9.88 -9.08
CA GLY A 156 -10.98 8.89 -8.03
C GLY A 156 -9.85 7.90 -8.28
N HIS A 157 -9.75 6.89 -7.42
CA HIS A 157 -8.78 5.81 -7.56
C HIS A 157 -9.49 4.48 -7.82
N LEU A 158 -8.82 3.54 -8.50
CA LEU A 158 -9.37 2.20 -8.78
C LEU A 158 -9.85 1.49 -7.51
N SER A 159 -9.10 1.62 -6.40
CA SER A 159 -9.42 0.98 -5.12
C SER A 159 -10.57 1.63 -4.34
N HIS A 160 -11.24 2.64 -4.92
CA HIS A 160 -12.43 3.26 -4.32
C HIS A 160 -13.75 2.66 -4.82
N GLY A 161 -13.73 1.43 -5.34
CA GLY A 161 -14.94 0.72 -5.78
C GLY A 161 -15.02 0.43 -7.27
N HIS A 162 -13.96 0.72 -8.07
CA HIS A 162 -14.01 0.47 -9.52
C HIS A 162 -14.19 -1.02 -9.84
N PRO A 163 -15.07 -1.42 -10.79
CA PRO A 163 -15.38 -2.83 -11.09
C PRO A 163 -14.18 -3.71 -11.47
N ALA A 164 -13.11 -3.11 -12.01
CA ALA A 164 -11.89 -3.86 -12.34
C ALA A 164 -11.00 -4.15 -11.11
N ASN A 165 -11.28 -3.50 -9.97
CA ASN A 165 -10.51 -3.65 -8.72
C ASN A 165 -11.22 -4.58 -7.75
N PHE A 166 -10.48 -5.11 -6.73
CA PHE A 166 -11.06 -5.94 -5.68
C PHE A 166 -12.25 -5.23 -5.00
N SER A 167 -12.16 -3.91 -4.78
CA SER A 167 -13.17 -3.13 -4.09
C SER A 167 -14.52 -3.11 -4.82
N GLY A 168 -14.52 -3.05 -6.16
CA GLY A 168 -15.75 -3.15 -6.95
C GLY A 168 -16.19 -4.59 -7.26
N LYS A 169 -15.35 -5.60 -6.97
CA LYS A 169 -15.69 -7.01 -7.17
C LYS A 169 -16.30 -7.66 -5.94
N HIS A 170 -15.95 -7.18 -4.76
CA HIS A 170 -16.33 -7.80 -3.49
C HIS A 170 -17.34 -6.98 -2.69
N PHE A 171 -17.53 -5.69 -3.04
CA PHE A 171 -18.39 -4.76 -2.34
C PHE A 171 -19.41 -4.12 -3.28
N ASP A 172 -20.55 -3.70 -2.75
CA ASP A 172 -21.57 -2.95 -3.49
C ASP A 172 -21.14 -1.48 -3.56
N ALA A 173 -20.42 -1.13 -4.63
CA ALA A 173 -19.77 0.16 -4.77
C ALA A 173 -20.66 1.18 -5.49
N HIS A 174 -20.94 2.28 -4.81
CA HIS A 174 -21.60 3.47 -5.34
C HIS A 174 -20.65 4.66 -5.40
N PHE A 175 -21.01 5.69 -6.21
CA PHE A 175 -20.09 6.78 -6.48
C PHE A 175 -20.78 8.14 -6.36
N TYR A 176 -19.99 9.11 -5.90
CA TYR A 176 -20.24 10.53 -6.06
C TYR A 176 -19.18 11.14 -6.99
N GLY A 177 -19.41 12.36 -7.45
CA GLY A 177 -18.50 13.01 -8.40
C GLY A 177 -18.44 14.51 -8.21
N VAL A 178 -17.92 15.21 -9.24
CA VAL A 178 -17.90 16.66 -9.32
C VAL A 178 -19.07 17.18 -10.16
N GLU A 179 -19.46 18.41 -9.86
CA GLU A 179 -20.38 19.17 -10.70
C GLU A 179 -19.70 19.60 -11.98
N GLU A 180 -20.37 19.45 -13.10
CA GLU A 180 -19.81 19.75 -14.43
C GLU A 180 -19.43 21.24 -14.58
N GLU A 181 -20.26 22.14 -14.06
CA GLU A 181 -20.04 23.60 -14.18
C GLU A 181 -18.89 24.11 -13.30
N THR A 182 -18.70 23.53 -12.12
CA THR A 182 -17.76 24.06 -11.12
C THR A 182 -16.49 23.21 -10.98
N GLY A 183 -16.52 21.97 -11.41
CA GLY A 183 -15.48 20.97 -11.17
C GLY A 183 -15.30 20.68 -9.68
N ARG A 184 -16.31 20.94 -8.83
CA ARG A 184 -16.25 20.74 -7.38
C ARG A 184 -17.20 19.61 -6.95
N VAL A 185 -16.84 18.94 -5.86
CA VAL A 185 -17.74 18.03 -5.17
C VAL A 185 -18.81 18.85 -4.46
N ASP A 186 -20.06 18.55 -4.75
CA ASP A 186 -21.23 19.12 -4.05
C ASP A 186 -21.55 18.25 -2.84
N MET A 187 -21.32 18.78 -1.65
CA MET A 187 -21.46 18.04 -0.39
C MET A 187 -22.92 17.70 -0.06
N ASP A 188 -23.89 18.46 -0.56
CA ASP A 188 -25.31 18.14 -0.36
C ASP A 188 -25.71 16.95 -1.23
N LYS A 189 -25.20 16.85 -2.45
CA LYS A 189 -25.38 15.67 -3.32
C LYS A 189 -24.68 14.43 -2.75
N VAL A 190 -23.51 14.60 -2.12
CA VAL A 190 -22.85 13.48 -1.40
C VAL A 190 -23.75 13.02 -0.24
N ALA A 191 -24.33 13.94 0.53
CA ALA A 191 -25.23 13.60 1.64
C ALA A 191 -26.50 12.90 1.13
N ASP A 192 -27.12 13.40 0.07
CA ASP A 192 -28.29 12.77 -0.53
C ASP A 192 -27.98 11.36 -1.04
N LYS A 193 -26.84 11.19 -1.70
CA LYS A 193 -26.39 9.86 -2.17
C LYS A 193 -26.10 8.92 -1.01
N ALA A 194 -25.48 9.40 0.06
CA ALA A 194 -25.24 8.61 1.26
C ALA A 194 -26.55 8.14 1.93
N ARG A 195 -27.56 9.02 2.01
CA ARG A 195 -28.91 8.66 2.51
C ARG A 195 -29.60 7.63 1.62
N GLU A 196 -29.44 7.76 0.29
CA GLU A 196 -30.03 6.82 -0.68
C GLU A 196 -29.44 5.42 -0.53
N VAL A 197 -28.10 5.29 -0.49
CA VAL A 197 -27.42 3.99 -0.59
C VAL A 197 -27.04 3.39 0.76
N GLN A 198 -27.12 4.16 1.86
CA GLN A 198 -26.80 3.73 3.23
C GLN A 198 -25.47 2.96 3.35
N PRO A 199 -24.34 3.58 2.95
CA PRO A 199 -23.07 2.87 2.90
C PRO A 199 -22.57 2.51 4.29
N LYS A 200 -21.78 1.44 4.39
CA LYS A 200 -20.99 1.11 5.58
C LYS A 200 -19.68 1.88 5.66
N MET A 201 -19.20 2.36 4.51
CA MET A 201 -17.98 3.18 4.41
C MET A 201 -18.14 4.24 3.33
N ILE A 202 -17.77 5.48 3.66
CA ILE A 202 -17.59 6.57 2.71
C ILE A 202 -16.10 6.76 2.51
N ILE A 203 -15.66 6.86 1.24
CA ILE A 203 -14.26 7.06 0.87
C ILE A 203 -14.13 8.45 0.25
N CYS A 204 -13.32 9.32 0.84
CA CYS A 204 -12.90 10.59 0.25
C CYS A 204 -11.41 10.54 -0.11
N GLY A 205 -11.04 11.30 -1.14
CA GLY A 205 -9.69 11.29 -1.69
C GLY A 205 -9.70 11.05 -3.19
N ALA A 206 -8.64 11.46 -3.85
CA ALA A 206 -8.56 11.38 -5.31
C ALA A 206 -7.12 11.27 -5.81
N SER A 207 -6.98 10.75 -7.04
CA SER A 207 -5.73 10.79 -7.80
C SER A 207 -5.61 12.07 -8.63
N ALA A 208 -6.72 12.66 -9.04
CA ALA A 208 -6.76 13.79 -9.96
C ALA A 208 -7.87 14.80 -9.63
N TYR A 209 -7.91 15.27 -8.40
CA TYR A 209 -8.81 16.32 -7.95
C TYR A 209 -8.00 17.47 -7.37
N SER A 210 -8.03 18.64 -8.01
CA SER A 210 -7.17 19.80 -7.71
C SER A 210 -7.72 20.73 -6.62
N ARG A 211 -8.74 20.32 -5.91
CA ARG A 211 -9.34 21.08 -4.81
C ARG A 211 -9.08 20.37 -3.49
N ASP A 212 -9.18 21.13 -2.41
CA ASP A 212 -9.08 20.59 -1.06
C ASP A 212 -10.36 19.85 -0.65
N TRP A 213 -10.28 18.97 0.32
CA TRP A 213 -11.38 18.15 0.80
C TRP A 213 -11.94 18.72 2.10
N ASP A 214 -13.26 18.82 2.21
CA ASP A 214 -13.95 19.17 3.45
C ASP A 214 -14.19 17.91 4.30
N TYR A 215 -13.12 17.43 4.93
CA TYR A 215 -13.18 16.22 5.77
C TYR A 215 -14.19 16.34 6.92
N LYS A 216 -14.37 17.57 7.45
CA LYS A 216 -15.36 17.80 8.49
C LYS A 216 -16.79 17.54 7.99
N ARG A 217 -17.12 18.07 6.81
CA ARG A 217 -18.43 17.85 6.21
C ARG A 217 -18.64 16.38 5.82
N PHE A 218 -17.61 15.71 5.31
CA PHE A 218 -17.67 14.26 5.07
C PHE A 218 -17.92 13.48 6.36
N ARG A 219 -17.32 13.88 7.48
CA ARG A 219 -17.55 13.25 8.78
C ARG A 219 -19.01 13.41 9.24
N GLU A 220 -19.57 14.60 9.12
CA GLU A 220 -20.98 14.85 9.45
C GLU A 220 -21.90 13.95 8.64
N ILE A 221 -21.65 13.79 7.33
CA ILE A 221 -22.44 12.90 6.46
C ILE A 221 -22.25 11.42 6.88
N ALA A 222 -21.04 11.02 7.17
CA ALA A 222 -20.76 9.64 7.61
C ALA A 222 -21.47 9.31 8.92
N ASP A 223 -21.44 10.22 9.89
CA ASP A 223 -22.13 10.06 11.18
C ASP A 223 -23.65 10.00 11.00
N GLU A 224 -24.22 10.80 10.08
CA GLU A 224 -25.65 10.81 9.79
C GLU A 224 -26.17 9.43 9.34
N VAL A 225 -25.38 8.71 8.53
CA VAL A 225 -25.76 7.39 7.98
C VAL A 225 -25.12 6.21 8.73
N GLY A 226 -24.33 6.49 9.78
CA GLY A 226 -23.64 5.45 10.56
C GLY A 226 -22.53 4.74 9.79
N ALA A 227 -21.87 5.44 8.85
CA ALA A 227 -20.78 4.92 8.05
C ALA A 227 -19.40 5.21 8.67
N LEU A 228 -18.42 4.36 8.38
CA LEU A 228 -17.03 4.72 8.57
C LEU A 228 -16.60 5.73 7.50
N LEU A 229 -15.71 6.66 7.86
CA LEU A 229 -15.09 7.59 6.92
C LEU A 229 -13.62 7.21 6.72
N LEU A 230 -13.25 6.86 5.50
CA LEU A 230 -11.89 6.60 5.04
C LEU A 230 -11.42 7.77 4.16
N ALA A 231 -10.28 8.37 4.50
CA ALA A 231 -9.60 9.33 3.63
C ALA A 231 -8.37 8.68 2.98
N ASP A 232 -8.37 8.58 1.65
CA ASP A 232 -7.18 8.21 0.89
C ASP A 232 -6.44 9.48 0.46
N ILE A 233 -5.37 9.80 1.19
CA ILE A 233 -4.57 11.01 0.97
C ILE A 233 -3.28 10.73 0.19
N ALA A 234 -3.18 9.63 -0.52
CA ALA A 234 -1.95 9.22 -1.18
C ALA A 234 -1.31 10.32 -2.05
N HIS A 235 -2.10 11.10 -2.77
CA HIS A 235 -1.58 12.20 -3.59
C HIS A 235 -1.21 13.45 -2.77
N PRO A 236 -2.09 14.02 -1.93
CA PRO A 236 -1.82 15.27 -1.22
C PRO A 236 -1.05 15.11 0.10
N ALA A 237 -0.66 13.91 0.52
CA ALA A 237 -0.11 13.65 1.85
C ALA A 237 1.05 14.57 2.26
N GLY A 238 1.95 14.89 1.34
CA GLY A 238 3.06 15.82 1.62
C GLY A 238 2.61 17.26 1.86
N LEU A 239 1.56 17.71 1.17
CA LEU A 239 0.97 19.05 1.36
C LEU A 239 0.19 19.12 2.68
N ILE A 240 -0.52 18.05 3.03
CA ILE A 240 -1.21 17.92 4.32
C ILE A 240 -0.20 17.94 5.46
N ALA A 241 0.86 17.15 5.37
CA ALA A 241 1.93 17.12 6.38
C ALA A 241 2.64 18.49 6.54
N ALA A 242 2.67 19.30 5.48
CA ALA A 242 3.20 20.65 5.51
C ALA A 242 2.19 21.72 6.00
N GLY A 243 0.95 21.33 6.34
CA GLY A 243 -0.11 22.24 6.77
C GLY A 243 -0.65 23.15 5.67
N LEU A 244 -0.51 22.76 4.40
CA LEU A 244 -0.97 23.52 3.23
C LEU A 244 -2.36 23.14 2.76
N LEU A 245 -2.87 21.99 3.21
CA LEU A 245 -4.21 21.47 2.94
C LEU A 245 -4.87 21.02 4.24
N ASN A 246 -6.18 20.85 4.20
CA ASN A 246 -6.96 20.39 5.35
C ASN A 246 -6.45 19.05 5.89
N ASP A 247 -6.44 18.94 7.22
CA ASP A 247 -6.02 17.73 7.93
C ASP A 247 -7.18 16.74 8.07
N PRO A 248 -7.07 15.51 7.55
CA PRO A 248 -8.08 14.49 7.72
C PRO A 248 -8.11 13.85 9.11
N ILE A 249 -6.99 13.87 9.85
CA ILE A 249 -6.83 13.09 11.09
C ILE A 249 -7.90 13.40 12.14
N PRO A 250 -8.26 14.67 12.42
CA PRO A 250 -9.30 14.96 13.42
C PRO A 250 -10.71 14.53 13.01
N HIS A 251 -10.92 14.23 11.73
CA HIS A 251 -12.26 14.05 11.17
C HIS A 251 -12.50 12.62 10.68
N CYS A 252 -11.50 11.94 10.15
CA CYS A 252 -11.66 10.63 9.55
C CYS A 252 -11.43 9.50 10.56
N HIS A 253 -12.17 8.40 10.41
CA HIS A 253 -11.94 7.22 11.23
C HIS A 253 -10.66 6.50 10.83
N ILE A 254 -10.35 6.51 9.54
CA ILE A 254 -9.18 5.85 8.97
C ILE A 254 -8.62 6.75 7.87
N VAL A 255 -7.30 6.83 7.82
CA VAL A 255 -6.58 7.56 6.76
C VAL A 255 -5.59 6.61 6.12
N THR A 256 -5.60 6.52 4.79
CA THR A 256 -4.61 5.74 4.04
C THR A 256 -3.75 6.64 3.16
N SER A 257 -2.53 6.21 2.93
CA SER A 257 -1.62 6.92 2.04
C SER A 257 -0.60 6.00 1.40
N THR A 258 0.23 6.58 0.54
CA THR A 258 1.48 6.00 0.04
C THR A 258 2.67 6.80 0.52
N THR A 259 3.83 6.17 0.59
CA THR A 259 5.09 6.85 0.96
C THR A 259 5.82 7.48 -0.23
N HIS A 260 5.56 7.03 -1.45
CA HIS A 260 6.39 7.29 -2.64
C HIS A 260 5.91 8.41 -3.57
N LYS A 261 4.85 9.15 -3.20
CA LYS A 261 4.31 10.29 -3.98
C LYS A 261 4.84 11.60 -3.40
N THR A 262 3.97 12.50 -2.93
CA THR A 262 4.39 13.79 -2.36
C THR A 262 5.20 13.64 -1.07
N LEU A 263 5.11 12.52 -0.35
CA LEU A 263 5.97 12.23 0.80
C LEU A 263 7.41 11.89 0.41
N ARG A 264 7.69 11.60 -0.87
CA ARG A 264 9.05 11.39 -1.40
C ARG A 264 9.81 10.23 -0.75
N GLY A 265 9.12 9.23 -0.24
CA GLY A 265 9.68 8.05 0.40
C GLY A 265 9.84 6.85 -0.54
N PRO A 266 10.14 5.67 0.01
CA PRO A 266 10.19 4.42 -0.73
C PRO A 266 8.80 3.99 -1.18
N ARG A 267 8.70 3.02 -2.07
CA ARG A 267 7.42 2.44 -2.43
C ARG A 267 6.84 1.67 -1.25
N GLY A 268 5.66 2.10 -0.79
CA GLY A 268 4.96 1.54 0.35
C GLY A 268 3.59 2.18 0.53
N GLY A 269 2.81 1.65 1.47
CA GLY A 269 1.51 2.17 1.90
C GLY A 269 1.49 2.40 3.41
N LEU A 270 0.50 3.17 3.84
CA LEU A 270 0.29 3.59 5.23
C LEU A 270 -1.18 3.49 5.59
N ILE A 271 -1.47 3.18 6.83
CA ILE A 271 -2.81 3.27 7.43
C ILE A 271 -2.67 4.01 8.75
#